data_1ff3257c4861a8db8d20212a62038620
#
_entry.id   1ff3257c4861a8db8d20212a62038620
#
_cell.length_a   1.000
_cell.length_b   1.000
_cell.length_c   1.000
_cell.angle_alpha   90.00
_cell.angle_beta   90.00
_cell.angle_gamma   90.00
#
_symmetry.space_group_name_H-M   'P 1'
#
loop_
_entity.id
_entity.type
_entity.pdbx_description
1 polymer ?
#
loop_
_entity_poly.entity_id
_entity_poly.type
_entity_poly.pdbx_seq_one_letter_code
_entity_poly.pdbx_strand_id
1 'polypeptide(L)'
;MADVFELRINDDNHVMSPAELADALAWADVLCPTVTDSLTSELLSAPTVNAKLLANFGVGFNHIDMAAASRAGIAVTNTPGVLTDATAEIALTLMLISARRAGEGERLVRSGQWHGWHPTHMLSTQVTGKTLGIVGMGRIGLALAKQAHYGLGMSIVYSSRVERSEQEL
;
A
#
# COMPACT_ATOMS: atom_id res chain seq x y z
N MET A 1 12.79 7.03 -21.88
CA MET A 1 13.82 7.12 -20.82
C MET A 1 15.18 6.63 -21.29
N ALA A 2 15.28 5.46 -21.92
CA ALA A 2 16.58 4.92 -22.40
C ALA A 2 17.35 5.81 -23.37
N ASP A 3 16.70 6.75 -24.05
CA ASP A 3 17.34 7.70 -24.95
C ASP A 3 18.08 8.83 -24.21
N VAL A 4 17.86 8.97 -22.90
CA VAL A 4 18.40 10.08 -22.07
C VAL A 4 19.25 9.56 -20.91
N PHE A 5 18.97 8.35 -20.42
CA PHE A 5 19.60 7.77 -19.25
C PHE A 5 20.17 6.38 -19.55
N GLU A 6 21.29 6.04 -18.92
CA GLU A 6 21.74 4.66 -18.83
C GLU A 6 20.91 3.97 -17.74
N LEU A 7 20.23 2.86 -18.09
CA LEU A 7 19.31 2.16 -17.22
C LEU A 7 19.80 0.75 -16.85
N ARG A 8 19.68 0.42 -15.58
CA ARG A 8 19.70 -0.98 -15.08
C ARG A 8 18.32 -1.27 -14.51
N ILE A 9 17.68 -2.33 -14.96
CA ILE A 9 16.31 -2.69 -14.61
C ILE A 9 16.34 -4.06 -13.93
N ASN A 10 15.56 -4.19 -12.86
CA ASN A 10 15.29 -5.47 -12.21
C ASN A 10 14.12 -6.14 -12.97
N ASP A 11 14.47 -6.90 -14.02
CA ASP A 11 13.50 -7.42 -15.00
C ASP A 11 12.63 -8.56 -14.46
N ASP A 12 13.12 -9.33 -13.47
CA ASP A 12 12.41 -10.47 -12.90
C ASP A 12 11.63 -10.13 -11.62
N ASN A 13 11.65 -8.86 -11.21
CA ASN A 13 10.96 -8.35 -10.02
C ASN A 13 11.31 -9.08 -8.71
N HIS A 14 12.51 -9.68 -8.60
CA HIS A 14 12.93 -10.25 -7.32
C HIS A 14 13.19 -9.14 -6.28
N VAL A 15 13.05 -9.48 -5.02
CA VAL A 15 13.45 -8.59 -3.92
C VAL A 15 14.97 -8.51 -3.88
N MET A 16 15.51 -7.31 -4.08
CA MET A 16 16.96 -7.11 -4.11
C MET A 16 17.59 -7.43 -2.75
N SER A 17 18.67 -8.20 -2.79
CA SER A 17 19.49 -8.46 -1.61
C SER A 17 20.24 -7.19 -1.17
N PRO A 18 20.74 -7.13 0.08
CA PRO A 18 21.56 -6.01 0.54
C PRO A 18 22.81 -5.76 -0.32
N ALA A 19 23.40 -6.81 -0.90
CA ALA A 19 24.55 -6.69 -1.78
C ALA A 19 24.20 -6.05 -3.13
N GLU A 20 23.07 -6.43 -3.71
CA GLU A 20 22.55 -5.84 -4.95
C GLU A 20 22.15 -4.39 -4.74
N LEU A 21 21.51 -4.06 -3.61
CA LEU A 21 21.20 -2.67 -3.24
C LEU A 21 22.45 -1.83 -3.05
N ALA A 22 23.51 -2.38 -2.44
CA ALA A 22 24.81 -1.71 -2.30
C ALA A 22 25.45 -1.44 -3.67
N ASP A 23 25.44 -2.41 -4.59
CA ASP A 23 25.95 -2.24 -5.97
C ASP A 23 25.13 -1.18 -6.73
N ALA A 24 23.79 -1.23 -6.62
CA ALA A 24 22.92 -0.25 -7.24
C ALA A 24 23.17 1.17 -6.72
N LEU A 25 23.32 1.34 -5.39
CA LEU A 25 23.63 2.64 -4.78
C LEU A 25 25.02 3.18 -5.18
N ALA A 26 25.98 2.29 -5.42
CA ALA A 26 27.32 2.68 -5.84
C ALA A 26 27.36 3.07 -7.33
N TRP A 27 26.53 2.44 -8.17
CA TRP A 27 26.51 2.68 -9.62
C TRP A 27 25.61 3.84 -10.02
N ALA A 28 24.40 3.93 -9.47
CA ALA A 28 23.37 4.85 -9.95
C ALA A 28 23.52 6.28 -9.38
N ASP A 29 23.20 7.29 -10.18
CA ASP A 29 22.90 8.65 -9.67
C ASP A 29 21.51 8.74 -9.07
N VAL A 30 20.56 7.95 -9.61
CA VAL A 30 19.18 7.86 -9.15
C VAL A 30 18.80 6.40 -8.99
N LEU A 31 18.39 6.00 -7.79
CA LEU A 31 17.79 4.70 -7.53
C LEU A 31 16.27 4.86 -7.38
N CYS A 32 15.51 4.00 -8.06
CA CYS A 32 14.04 3.93 -7.93
C CYS A 32 13.66 2.70 -7.12
N PRO A 33 13.75 2.74 -5.79
CA PRO A 33 13.42 1.59 -4.94
C PRO A 33 11.91 1.39 -4.85
N THR A 34 11.52 0.16 -4.50
CA THR A 34 10.15 -0.22 -4.15
C THR A 34 10.03 -0.44 -2.64
N VAL A 35 8.81 -0.66 -2.15
CA VAL A 35 8.56 -0.86 -0.71
C VAL A 35 9.18 -2.13 -0.13
N THR A 36 9.67 -3.02 -0.97
CA THR A 36 10.36 -4.27 -0.58
C THR A 36 11.86 -4.11 -0.42
N ASP A 37 12.43 -3.00 -0.91
CA ASP A 37 13.87 -2.74 -0.90
C ASP A 37 14.28 -2.05 0.41
N SER A 38 14.93 -2.77 1.31
CA SER A 38 15.31 -2.24 2.63
C SER A 38 16.58 -1.38 2.56
N LEU A 39 16.43 -0.06 2.52
CA LEU A 39 17.52 0.92 2.49
C LEU A 39 17.91 1.35 3.91
N THR A 40 18.73 0.53 4.55
CA THR A 40 19.16 0.72 5.94
C THR A 40 20.20 1.81 6.10
N SER A 41 20.40 2.26 7.36
CA SER A 41 21.47 3.22 7.70
C SER A 41 22.84 2.75 7.24
N GLU A 42 23.13 1.44 7.36
CA GLU A 42 24.41 0.86 6.97
C GLU A 42 24.65 1.03 5.46
N LEU A 43 23.67 0.66 4.65
CA LEU A 43 23.75 0.80 3.19
C LEU A 43 23.91 2.26 2.76
N LEU A 44 23.10 3.17 3.30
CA LEU A 44 23.07 4.58 2.90
C LEU A 44 24.31 5.36 3.40
N SER A 45 25.00 4.86 4.43
CA SER A 45 26.20 5.51 4.97
C SER A 45 27.50 4.90 4.42
N ALA A 46 27.43 3.93 3.52
CA ALA A 46 28.62 3.32 2.94
C ALA A 46 29.39 4.34 2.07
N PRO A 47 30.73 4.36 2.15
CA PRO A 47 31.54 5.35 1.42
C PRO A 47 31.48 5.17 -0.11
N THR A 48 30.97 4.05 -0.58
CA THR A 48 30.80 3.75 -2.00
C THR A 48 29.51 4.31 -2.60
N VAL A 49 28.60 4.85 -1.79
CA VAL A 49 27.30 5.38 -2.29
C VAL A 49 27.53 6.57 -3.21
N ASN A 50 27.07 6.44 -4.46
CA ASN A 50 27.07 7.49 -5.46
C ASN A 50 25.68 8.16 -5.61
N ALA A 51 24.61 7.44 -5.28
CA ALA A 51 23.23 7.89 -5.46
C ALA A 51 22.97 9.27 -4.82
N LYS A 52 22.34 10.16 -5.58
CA LYS A 52 21.92 11.50 -5.15
C LYS A 52 20.43 11.61 -4.87
N LEU A 53 19.67 10.68 -5.44
CA LEU A 53 18.21 10.65 -5.33
C LEU A 53 17.70 9.22 -5.17
N LEU A 54 16.83 9.03 -4.19
CA LEU A 54 15.97 7.87 -4.09
C LEU A 54 14.57 8.28 -4.56
N ALA A 55 14.22 7.93 -5.79
CA ALA A 55 12.89 8.18 -6.35
C ALA A 55 11.97 7.01 -5.99
N ASN A 56 11.48 7.00 -4.76
CA ASN A 56 10.71 5.89 -4.19
C ASN A 56 9.41 5.62 -4.94
N PHE A 57 9.28 4.44 -5.52
CA PHE A 57 8.07 3.99 -6.21
C PHE A 57 7.04 3.50 -5.16
N GLY A 58 6.40 4.44 -4.51
CA GLY A 58 5.40 4.18 -3.47
C GLY A 58 5.12 5.41 -2.61
N VAL A 59 4.05 5.35 -1.81
CA VAL A 59 3.70 6.41 -0.84
C VAL A 59 4.46 6.23 0.46
N GLY A 60 4.51 4.99 0.97
CA GLY A 60 5.23 4.63 2.18
C GLY A 60 6.74 4.64 1.96
N PHE A 61 7.48 5.08 2.96
CA PHE A 61 8.95 5.15 2.93
C PHE A 61 9.59 4.60 4.21
N ASN A 62 8.87 3.74 4.95
CA ASN A 62 9.37 3.13 6.18
C ASN A 62 10.56 2.17 5.96
N HIS A 63 10.75 1.72 4.73
CA HIS A 63 11.87 0.87 4.29
C HIS A 63 13.14 1.68 4.01
N ILE A 64 13.09 3.02 4.08
CA ILE A 64 14.22 3.93 3.87
C ILE A 64 14.57 4.60 5.20
N ASP A 65 15.83 4.48 5.64
CA ASP A 65 16.33 5.27 6.77
C ASP A 65 16.51 6.73 6.33
N MET A 66 15.48 7.53 6.56
CA MET A 66 15.42 8.93 6.18
C MET A 66 16.52 9.77 6.84
N ALA A 67 16.91 9.41 8.07
CA ALA A 67 17.96 10.14 8.79
C ALA A 67 19.34 9.85 8.17
N ALA A 68 19.60 8.62 7.77
CA ALA A 68 20.82 8.24 7.06
C ALA A 68 20.87 8.87 5.65
N ALA A 69 19.78 8.82 4.90
CA ALA A 69 19.69 9.46 3.58
C ALA A 69 20.01 10.97 3.68
N SER A 70 19.40 11.66 4.65
CA SER A 70 19.65 13.09 4.91
C SER A 70 21.11 13.38 5.26
N ARG A 71 21.72 12.58 6.13
CA ARG A 71 23.16 12.73 6.49
C ARG A 71 24.08 12.50 5.31
N ALA A 72 23.73 11.57 4.42
CA ALA A 72 24.47 11.27 3.20
C ALA A 72 24.21 12.30 2.07
N GLY A 73 23.33 13.28 2.27
CA GLY A 73 22.96 14.26 1.25
C GLY A 73 22.11 13.68 0.11
N ILE A 74 21.45 12.54 0.33
CA ILE A 74 20.60 11.87 -0.66
C ILE A 74 19.17 12.42 -0.54
N ALA A 75 18.65 12.97 -1.61
CA ALA A 75 17.23 13.38 -1.68
C ALA A 75 16.32 12.16 -1.76
N VAL A 76 15.13 12.24 -1.14
CA VAL A 76 14.11 11.17 -1.20
C VAL A 76 12.80 11.77 -1.67
N THR A 77 12.21 11.17 -2.70
CA THR A 77 10.87 11.52 -3.19
C THR A 77 9.95 10.31 -3.08
N ASN A 78 8.64 10.54 -3.07
CA ASN A 78 7.62 9.50 -3.07
C ASN A 78 6.44 9.91 -3.96
N THR A 79 5.42 9.04 -4.09
CA THR A 79 4.29 9.23 -5.02
C THR A 79 2.95 9.37 -4.29
N PRO A 80 2.72 10.45 -3.51
CA PRO A 80 1.47 10.62 -2.76
C PRO A 80 0.28 10.91 -3.69
N GLY A 81 -0.90 10.38 -3.33
CA GLY A 81 -2.18 10.69 -3.99
C GLY A 81 -2.57 9.72 -5.11
N VAL A 82 -1.63 9.17 -5.85
CA VAL A 82 -1.90 8.39 -7.08
C VAL A 82 -2.53 7.02 -6.84
N LEU A 83 -2.47 6.48 -5.62
CA LEU A 83 -2.98 5.15 -5.28
C LEU A 83 -4.11 5.18 -4.22
N THR A 84 -4.60 6.37 -3.87
CA THR A 84 -5.55 6.53 -2.76
C THR A 84 -6.82 5.71 -2.98
N ASP A 85 -7.46 5.89 -4.12
CA ASP A 85 -8.73 5.24 -4.44
C ASP A 85 -8.56 3.73 -4.63
N ALA A 86 -7.53 3.31 -5.37
CA ALA A 86 -7.24 1.89 -5.57
C ALA A 86 -7.00 1.14 -4.24
N THR A 87 -6.30 1.78 -3.29
CA THR A 87 -6.06 1.18 -1.97
C THR A 87 -7.35 1.14 -1.13
N ALA A 88 -8.18 2.20 -1.19
CA ALA A 88 -9.48 2.23 -0.51
C ALA A 88 -10.43 1.17 -1.08
N GLU A 89 -10.44 0.95 -2.39
CA GLU A 89 -11.24 -0.10 -3.05
C GLU A 89 -10.84 -1.50 -2.58
N ILE A 90 -9.54 -1.77 -2.44
CA ILE A 90 -9.09 -3.05 -1.87
C ILE A 90 -9.53 -3.20 -0.41
N ALA A 91 -9.47 -2.14 0.38
CA ALA A 91 -9.94 -2.19 1.77
C ALA A 91 -11.44 -2.46 1.84
N LEU A 92 -12.25 -1.81 1.00
CA LEU A 92 -13.69 -2.05 0.88
C LEU A 92 -13.97 -3.48 0.42
N THR A 93 -13.24 -3.95 -0.59
CA THR A 93 -13.35 -5.31 -1.12
C THR A 93 -13.06 -6.36 -0.04
N LEU A 94 -11.98 -6.20 0.72
CA LEU A 94 -11.61 -7.11 1.79
C LEU A 94 -12.65 -7.12 2.93
N MET A 95 -13.21 -5.96 3.26
CA MET A 95 -14.29 -5.85 4.23
C MET A 95 -15.53 -6.65 3.78
N LEU A 96 -15.93 -6.48 2.52
CA LEU A 96 -17.08 -7.19 1.95
C LEU A 96 -16.81 -8.70 1.84
N ILE A 97 -15.65 -9.11 1.33
CA ILE A 97 -15.26 -10.53 1.22
C ILE A 97 -15.29 -11.20 2.59
N SER A 98 -14.74 -10.54 3.61
CA SER A 98 -14.71 -11.05 4.98
C SER A 98 -16.12 -11.15 5.57
N ALA A 99 -16.89 -10.06 5.55
CA ALA A 99 -18.23 -10.01 6.13
C ALA A 99 -19.21 -10.97 5.43
N ARG A 100 -19.10 -11.13 4.13
CA ARG A 100 -20.00 -11.94 3.30
C ARG A 100 -19.50 -13.36 3.04
N ARG A 101 -18.35 -13.76 3.63
CA ARG A 101 -17.74 -15.09 3.45
C ARG A 101 -17.49 -15.44 1.97
N ALA A 102 -17.19 -14.42 1.15
CA ALA A 102 -17.14 -14.61 -0.31
C ALA A 102 -16.01 -15.57 -0.74
N GLY A 103 -14.84 -15.51 -0.09
CA GLY A 103 -13.73 -16.44 -0.37
C GLY A 103 -14.07 -17.91 0.00
N GLU A 104 -14.90 -18.11 1.00
CA GLU A 104 -15.40 -19.45 1.37
C GLU A 104 -16.41 -19.96 0.34
N GLY A 105 -17.35 -19.10 -0.08
CA GLY A 105 -18.30 -19.42 -1.11
C GLY A 105 -17.65 -19.72 -2.47
N GLU A 106 -16.62 -18.96 -2.83
CA GLU A 106 -15.84 -19.18 -4.05
C GLU A 106 -15.16 -20.57 -4.04
N ARG A 107 -14.51 -20.94 -2.94
CA ARG A 107 -13.90 -22.28 -2.79
C ARG A 107 -14.94 -23.39 -2.85
N LEU A 108 -16.12 -23.19 -2.27
CA LEU A 108 -17.21 -24.16 -2.29
C LEU A 108 -17.70 -24.42 -3.73
N VAL A 109 -17.87 -23.35 -4.51
CA VAL A 109 -18.27 -23.47 -5.93
C VAL A 109 -17.20 -24.17 -6.76
N ARG A 110 -15.93 -23.77 -6.61
CA ARG A 110 -14.81 -24.35 -7.37
C ARG A 110 -14.57 -25.83 -7.05
N SER A 111 -14.83 -26.24 -5.82
CA SER A 111 -14.69 -27.65 -5.42
C SER A 111 -15.86 -28.54 -5.87
N GLY A 112 -16.89 -27.98 -6.53
CA GLY A 112 -18.09 -28.71 -6.93
C GLY A 112 -19.01 -29.10 -5.76
N GLN A 113 -18.75 -28.59 -4.55
CA GLN A 113 -19.53 -28.92 -3.35
C GLN A 113 -20.77 -28.03 -3.15
N TRP A 114 -20.96 -27.05 -4.02
CA TRP A 114 -22.17 -26.24 -3.97
C TRP A 114 -23.31 -26.92 -4.73
N HIS A 115 -24.35 -27.37 -4.00
CA HIS A 115 -25.48 -28.12 -4.53
C HIS A 115 -26.77 -27.27 -4.66
N GLY A 116 -26.66 -25.97 -4.53
CA GLY A 116 -27.77 -25.05 -4.64
C GLY A 116 -27.98 -24.17 -3.40
N TRP A 117 -28.99 -23.32 -3.49
CA TRP A 117 -29.35 -22.40 -2.43
C TRP A 117 -30.16 -23.07 -1.32
N HIS A 118 -29.85 -22.77 -0.06
CA HIS A 118 -30.62 -23.15 1.10
C HIS A 118 -30.78 -21.95 2.07
N PRO A 119 -31.91 -21.81 2.78
CA PRO A 119 -32.18 -20.65 3.63
C PRO A 119 -31.14 -20.39 4.73
N THR A 120 -30.47 -21.45 5.20
CA THR A 120 -29.48 -21.40 6.29
C THR A 120 -28.05 -21.61 5.79
N HIS A 121 -27.85 -21.74 4.46
CA HIS A 121 -26.54 -21.99 3.88
C HIS A 121 -25.74 -20.71 3.77
N MET A 122 -24.47 -20.75 4.20
CA MET A 122 -23.54 -19.63 4.07
C MET A 122 -24.05 -18.32 4.69
N LEU A 123 -24.76 -18.41 5.82
CA LEU A 123 -25.18 -17.21 6.56
C LEU A 123 -23.99 -16.32 6.87
N SER A 124 -24.14 -15.04 6.59
CA SER A 124 -23.06 -14.06 6.63
C SER A 124 -23.55 -12.71 7.19
N THR A 125 -22.63 -11.78 7.43
CA THR A 125 -22.96 -10.47 7.99
C THR A 125 -23.24 -9.47 6.87
N GLN A 126 -24.45 -8.87 6.87
CA GLN A 126 -24.73 -7.70 6.06
C GLN A 126 -24.02 -6.48 6.65
N VAL A 127 -23.35 -5.68 5.84
CA VAL A 127 -22.61 -4.48 6.29
C VAL A 127 -23.41 -3.19 6.13
N THR A 128 -24.39 -3.16 5.23
CA THR A 128 -25.23 -1.99 4.98
C THR A 128 -25.86 -1.46 6.28
N GLY A 129 -25.73 -0.16 6.52
CA GLY A 129 -26.27 0.52 7.70
C GLY A 129 -25.51 0.24 9.01
N LYS A 130 -24.44 -0.54 8.98
CA LYS A 130 -23.61 -0.81 10.18
C LYS A 130 -22.57 0.29 10.39
N THR A 131 -21.90 0.24 11.53
CA THR A 131 -20.81 1.16 11.85
C THR A 131 -19.47 0.60 11.38
N LEU A 132 -18.70 1.41 10.64
CA LEU A 132 -17.32 1.12 10.26
C LEU A 132 -16.36 1.91 11.15
N GLY A 133 -15.47 1.21 11.86
CA GLY A 133 -14.37 1.79 12.60
C GLY A 133 -13.12 1.91 11.71
N ILE A 134 -12.52 3.09 11.63
CA ILE A 134 -11.31 3.35 10.85
C ILE A 134 -10.18 3.82 11.77
N VAL A 135 -9.07 3.10 11.78
CA VAL A 135 -7.85 3.50 12.47
C VAL A 135 -6.92 4.14 11.43
N GLY A 136 -6.80 5.48 11.52
CA GLY A 136 -6.03 6.26 10.54
C GLY A 136 -6.92 6.93 9.47
N MET A 137 -7.39 8.17 9.76
CA MET A 137 -8.21 8.98 8.83
C MET A 137 -7.31 9.86 7.94
N GLY A 138 -6.34 9.22 7.24
CA GLY A 138 -5.56 9.84 6.18
C GLY A 138 -6.32 9.84 4.84
N ARG A 139 -5.61 10.07 3.72
CA ARG A 139 -6.22 10.08 2.38
C ARG A 139 -6.98 8.79 2.08
N ILE A 140 -6.37 7.63 2.34
CA ILE A 140 -6.97 6.32 2.08
C ILE A 140 -8.16 6.06 3.02
N GLY A 141 -8.00 6.32 4.33
CA GLY A 141 -9.08 6.15 5.30
C GLY A 141 -10.30 7.02 4.98
N LEU A 142 -10.07 8.26 4.54
CA LEU A 142 -11.14 9.18 4.12
C LEU A 142 -11.85 8.68 2.83
N ALA A 143 -11.10 8.18 1.85
CA ALA A 143 -11.68 7.62 0.64
C ALA A 143 -12.55 6.38 0.97
N LEU A 144 -12.05 5.47 1.81
CA LEU A 144 -12.81 4.33 2.30
C LEU A 144 -14.07 4.76 3.07
N ALA A 145 -13.95 5.77 3.94
CA ALA A 145 -15.08 6.30 4.70
C ALA A 145 -16.20 6.78 3.76
N LYS A 146 -15.85 7.53 2.73
CA LYS A 146 -16.82 8.01 1.70
C LYS A 146 -17.45 6.86 0.93
N GLN A 147 -16.68 5.89 0.48
CA GLN A 147 -17.19 4.71 -0.24
C GLN A 147 -18.15 3.90 0.64
N ALA A 148 -17.82 3.68 1.90
CA ALA A 148 -18.66 2.93 2.83
C ALA A 148 -19.92 3.72 3.25
N HIS A 149 -19.78 5.01 3.49
CA HIS A 149 -20.91 5.87 3.89
C HIS A 149 -21.91 6.05 2.75
N TYR A 150 -21.47 6.55 1.60
CA TYR A 150 -22.39 6.86 0.50
C TYR A 150 -22.83 5.61 -0.27
N GLY A 151 -21.96 4.58 -0.36
CA GLY A 151 -22.30 3.34 -1.08
C GLY A 151 -23.10 2.34 -0.27
N LEU A 152 -22.82 2.22 1.03
CA LEU A 152 -23.40 1.19 1.90
C LEU A 152 -24.22 1.77 3.07
N GLY A 153 -24.37 3.11 3.17
CA GLY A 153 -25.09 3.76 4.25
C GLY A 153 -24.50 3.53 5.64
N MET A 154 -23.19 3.27 5.72
CA MET A 154 -22.53 2.98 6.98
C MET A 154 -22.30 4.24 7.80
N SER A 155 -22.41 4.13 9.12
CA SER A 155 -21.92 5.15 10.04
C SER A 155 -20.41 5.00 10.20
N ILE A 156 -19.68 6.12 10.25
CA ILE A 156 -18.23 6.10 10.37
C ILE A 156 -17.82 6.57 11.77
N VAL A 157 -16.96 5.79 12.41
CA VAL A 157 -16.20 6.18 13.60
C VAL A 157 -14.72 6.00 13.32
N TYR A 158 -13.88 6.91 13.81
CA TYR A 158 -12.46 6.81 13.51
C TYR A 158 -11.55 7.23 14.67
N SER A 159 -10.31 6.78 14.61
CA SER A 159 -9.20 7.26 15.43
C SER A 159 -8.11 7.79 14.51
N SER A 160 -7.63 9.01 14.75
CA SER A 160 -6.56 9.62 13.95
C SER A 160 -5.77 10.62 14.79
N ARG A 161 -4.51 10.88 14.41
CA ARG A 161 -3.68 11.91 15.04
C ARG A 161 -4.16 13.34 14.75
N VAL A 162 -4.87 13.52 13.65
CA VAL A 162 -5.44 14.80 13.23
C VAL A 162 -6.93 14.60 13.08
N GLU A 163 -7.70 15.48 13.70
CA GLU A 163 -9.16 15.51 13.55
C GLU A 163 -9.52 15.95 12.14
N ARG A 164 -10.57 15.34 11.58
CA ARG A 164 -11.12 15.72 10.28
C ARG A 164 -12.41 16.50 10.49
N SER A 165 -12.60 17.55 9.69
CA SER A 165 -13.85 18.31 9.71
C SER A 165 -15.01 17.47 9.15
N GLU A 166 -16.23 17.75 9.60
CA GLU A 166 -17.44 17.11 9.07
C GLU A 166 -17.61 17.32 7.55
N GLN A 167 -17.05 18.41 7.02
CA GLN A 167 -17.11 18.73 5.59
C GLN A 167 -16.19 17.85 4.74
N GLU A 168 -15.20 17.19 5.35
CA GLU A 168 -14.30 16.25 4.64
C GLU A 168 -14.91 14.84 4.56
N LEU A 169 -15.83 14.51 5.46
CA LEU A 169 -16.56 13.24 5.52
C LEU A 169 -17.83 13.30 4.69
#